data_cf2d60df091ecbaba4bf483199b7815f
#
_entry.id   cf2d60df091ecbaba4bf483199b7815f
#
_cell.length_a   1.000
_cell.length_b   1.000
_cell.length_c   1.000
_cell.angle_alpha   90.00
_cell.angle_beta   90.00
_cell.angle_gamma   90.00
#
_symmetry.space_group_name_H-M   'P 1'
#
loop_
_entity.id
_entity.type
_entity.pdbx_description
1 polymer ?
#
loop_
_entity_poly.entity_id
_entity_poly.type
_entity_poly.pdbx_seq_one_letter_code
_entity_poly.pdbx_strand_id
1 'polypeptide(L)'
;ERLGQTGQGLVQINLAAATAPASISPMLRGLIMPFMFQSAAALDAVTAKTDLLDQINAPLIENGLRVAAFTQRGLDAGIFNSKKPVATLDDLTGLRMRALDKGQVAFFQVLGVQSTVVAWGEVANALQTGIVDGYVNPPNSALRTGHTQYLKHYTPAALAPSVRAVVVSEDWWSGLSDADRATIQSAIDAGTAANRAWVQDWSGKVQALFDEAGVTVTELAPGEREKMLPLSE
;
A
#
# COMPACT_ATOMS: atom_id res chain seq x y z
N GLU A 1 2.16 16.82 6.64
CA GLU A 1 1.30 17.78 7.34
C GLU A 1 0.40 17.06 8.36
N ARG A 2 -0.58 16.24 7.96
CA ARG A 2 -1.55 15.59 8.86
C ARG A 2 -0.91 14.69 9.92
N LEU A 3 0.15 13.96 9.59
CA LEU A 3 0.89 13.13 10.55
C LEU A 3 1.54 14.00 11.67
N GLY A 4 2.12 15.15 11.30
CA GLY A 4 2.65 16.09 12.26
C GLY A 4 1.56 16.66 13.19
N GLN A 5 0.39 16.96 12.65
CA GLN A 5 -0.77 17.40 13.46
C GLN A 5 -1.23 16.29 14.44
N THR A 6 -1.13 15.01 14.04
CA THR A 6 -1.43 13.89 14.93
C THR A 6 -0.42 13.81 16.08
N GLY A 7 0.89 13.92 15.77
CA GLY A 7 1.94 13.93 16.81
C GLY A 7 1.85 15.11 17.75
N GLN A 8 1.24 16.22 17.33
CA GLN A 8 0.99 17.41 18.17
C GLN A 8 -0.37 17.37 18.92
N GLY A 9 -1.13 16.28 18.81
CA GLY A 9 -2.45 16.15 19.46
C GLY A 9 -3.58 16.95 18.82
N LEU A 10 -3.34 17.62 17.68
CA LEU A 10 -4.37 18.38 16.97
C LEU A 10 -5.36 17.48 16.20
N VAL A 11 -4.93 16.28 15.86
CA VAL A 11 -5.73 15.22 15.24
C VAL A 11 -5.55 13.96 16.06
N GLN A 12 -6.63 13.46 16.67
CA GLN A 12 -6.59 12.31 17.56
C GLN A 12 -6.34 11.00 16.82
N ILE A 13 -7.01 10.79 15.67
CA ILE A 13 -6.92 9.58 14.88
C ILE A 13 -6.72 9.95 13.40
N ASN A 14 -5.75 9.34 12.76
CA ASN A 14 -5.41 9.56 11.36
C ASN A 14 -5.22 8.22 10.63
N LEU A 15 -5.93 8.04 9.52
CA LEU A 15 -5.70 6.91 8.62
C LEU A 15 -4.65 7.29 7.57
N ALA A 16 -3.41 6.89 7.80
CA ALA A 16 -2.25 7.24 6.98
C ALA A 16 -1.78 6.08 6.09
N ALA A 17 -0.95 6.37 5.08
CA ALA A 17 -0.15 5.32 4.44
C ALA A 17 0.74 4.67 5.51
N ALA A 18 0.87 3.34 5.48
CA ALA A 18 1.65 2.62 6.50
C ALA A 18 3.09 3.14 6.63
N THR A 19 3.67 3.62 5.53
CA THR A 19 5.02 4.19 5.48
C THR A 19 5.11 5.67 5.83
N ALA A 20 4.00 6.35 6.09
CA ALA A 20 4.05 7.78 6.43
C ALA A 20 4.94 8.08 7.65
N PRO A 21 4.89 7.30 8.75
CA PRO A 21 5.79 7.49 9.89
C PRO A 21 7.11 6.69 9.78
N ALA A 22 7.48 6.19 8.60
CA ALA A 22 8.66 5.32 8.42
C ALA A 22 10.01 6.07 8.56
N SER A 23 10.03 7.39 8.60
CA SER A 23 11.21 8.16 8.98
C SER A 23 11.50 8.06 10.49
N ILE A 24 10.48 7.79 11.29
CA ILE A 24 10.57 7.62 12.75
C ILE A 24 10.72 6.13 13.08
N SER A 25 9.89 5.26 12.49
CA SER A 25 9.95 3.81 12.67
C SER A 25 10.23 3.11 11.33
N PRO A 26 11.51 2.88 10.98
CA PRO A 26 11.90 2.28 9.70
C PRO A 26 11.29 0.91 9.41
N MET A 27 10.94 0.14 10.44
CA MET A 27 10.28 -1.17 10.31
C MET A 27 8.98 -1.10 9.50
N LEU A 28 8.29 0.04 9.51
CA LEU A 28 7.08 0.25 8.71
C LEU A 28 7.33 0.13 7.20
N ARG A 29 8.56 0.30 6.72
CA ARG A 29 8.90 0.06 5.31
C ARG A 29 8.78 -1.42 4.95
N GLY A 30 9.11 -2.31 5.88
CA GLY A 30 8.95 -3.76 5.70
C GLY A 30 7.52 -4.17 5.37
N LEU A 31 6.50 -3.44 5.86
CA LEU A 31 5.09 -3.77 5.62
C LEU A 31 4.67 -3.66 4.15
N ILE A 32 5.40 -2.91 3.34
CA ILE A 32 5.13 -2.70 1.91
C ILE A 32 6.26 -3.19 1.03
N MET A 33 7.30 -3.79 1.60
CA MET A 33 8.34 -4.43 0.80
C MET A 33 7.73 -5.58 -0.01
N PRO A 34 8.08 -5.68 -1.29
CA PRO A 34 7.62 -6.80 -2.10
C PRO A 34 7.93 -8.12 -1.42
N PHE A 35 6.91 -9.00 -1.36
CA PHE A 35 6.99 -10.36 -0.85
C PHE A 35 7.27 -10.55 0.66
N MET A 36 7.46 -9.49 1.44
CA MET A 36 7.64 -9.60 2.90
C MET A 36 6.43 -10.28 3.57
N PHE A 37 5.22 -9.94 3.14
CA PHE A 37 4.00 -10.59 3.59
C PHE A 37 3.23 -11.15 2.39
N GLN A 38 2.82 -12.41 2.49
CA GLN A 38 2.06 -13.07 1.42
C GLN A 38 0.61 -12.56 1.32
N SER A 39 0.10 -11.97 2.40
CA SER A 39 -1.26 -11.42 2.47
C SER A 39 -1.41 -10.51 3.68
N ALA A 40 -2.50 -9.73 3.72
CA ALA A 40 -2.86 -8.97 4.91
C ALA A 40 -3.18 -9.88 6.12
N ALA A 41 -3.73 -11.08 5.89
CA ALA A 41 -3.95 -12.05 6.96
C ALA A 41 -2.64 -12.54 7.57
N ALA A 42 -1.57 -12.68 6.78
CA ALA A 42 -0.25 -13.00 7.30
C ALA A 42 0.31 -11.87 8.18
N LEU A 43 0.13 -10.60 7.77
CA LEU A 43 0.48 -9.44 8.59
C LEU A 43 -0.31 -9.42 9.89
N ASP A 44 -1.63 -9.61 9.83
CA ASP A 44 -2.51 -9.65 11.02
C ASP A 44 -2.05 -10.76 11.99
N ALA A 45 -1.69 -11.94 11.47
CA ALA A 45 -1.21 -13.04 12.28
C ALA A 45 0.16 -12.74 12.95
N VAL A 46 1.06 -12.08 12.25
CA VAL A 46 2.37 -11.68 12.80
C VAL A 46 2.18 -10.61 13.88
N THR A 47 1.40 -9.57 13.62
CA THR A 47 1.15 -8.50 14.60
C THR A 47 0.41 -8.98 15.84
N ALA A 48 -0.44 -10.01 15.71
CA ALA A 48 -1.17 -10.59 16.85
C ALA A 48 -0.34 -11.60 17.68
N LYS A 49 0.69 -12.21 17.09
CA LYS A 49 1.46 -13.32 17.72
C LYS A 49 2.89 -12.94 18.11
N THR A 50 3.33 -11.75 17.76
CA THR A 50 4.67 -11.25 18.04
C THR A 50 4.61 -9.84 18.63
N ASP A 51 5.74 -9.33 19.07
CA ASP A 51 5.93 -7.96 19.54
C ASP A 51 6.20 -6.94 18.42
N LEU A 52 5.93 -7.32 17.15
CA LEU A 52 6.19 -6.44 15.99
C LEU A 52 5.53 -5.06 16.15
N LEU A 53 4.28 -5.00 16.62
CA LEU A 53 3.57 -3.74 16.80
C LEU A 53 4.21 -2.91 17.92
N ASP A 54 4.69 -3.53 18.98
CA ASP A 54 5.39 -2.84 20.07
C ASP A 54 6.74 -2.29 19.59
N GLN A 55 7.49 -3.07 18.81
CA GLN A 55 8.74 -2.61 18.20
C GLN A 55 8.53 -1.45 17.23
N ILE A 56 7.45 -1.48 16.42
CA ILE A 56 7.06 -0.38 15.55
C ILE A 56 6.72 0.87 16.38
N ASN A 57 5.99 0.68 17.48
CA ASN A 57 5.48 1.77 18.31
C ASN A 57 6.54 2.40 19.22
N ALA A 58 7.56 1.69 19.64
CA ALA A 58 8.56 2.21 20.57
C ALA A 58 9.12 3.58 20.10
N PRO A 59 9.70 3.75 18.91
CA PRO A 59 10.17 5.06 18.46
C PRO A 59 9.05 6.04 18.12
N LEU A 60 7.85 5.55 17.77
CA LEU A 60 6.71 6.43 17.44
C LEU A 60 6.17 7.12 18.68
N ILE A 61 6.07 6.42 19.80
CA ILE A 61 5.59 6.93 21.10
C ILE A 61 6.44 8.11 21.55
N GLU A 62 7.76 8.03 21.42
CA GLU A 62 8.69 9.12 21.74
C GLU A 62 8.46 10.36 20.87
N ASN A 63 7.77 10.21 19.75
CA ASN A 63 7.43 11.28 18.82
C ASN A 63 5.94 11.64 18.80
N GLY A 64 5.20 11.31 19.85
CA GLY A 64 3.79 11.65 20.02
C GLY A 64 2.82 10.85 19.13
N LEU A 65 3.25 9.72 18.59
CA LEU A 65 2.48 8.90 17.65
C LEU A 65 2.38 7.46 18.15
N ARG A 66 1.31 6.78 17.78
CA ARG A 66 1.12 5.34 17.96
C ARG A 66 0.36 4.75 16.79
N VAL A 67 0.77 3.59 16.30
CA VAL A 67 -0.04 2.75 15.40
C VAL A 67 -0.94 1.88 16.26
N ALA A 68 -2.26 2.04 16.12
CA ALA A 68 -3.26 1.24 16.84
C ALA A 68 -3.71 0.00 16.05
N ALA A 69 -3.71 0.07 14.72
CA ALA A 69 -4.07 -1.05 13.85
C ALA A 69 -3.56 -0.85 12.42
N PHE A 70 -3.60 -1.93 11.63
CA PHE A 70 -3.41 -1.88 10.19
C PHE A 70 -4.70 -2.22 9.44
N THR A 71 -5.02 -1.42 8.43
CA THR A 71 -6.14 -1.66 7.51
C THR A 71 -5.61 -1.85 6.09
N GLN A 72 -6.46 -2.30 5.18
CA GLN A 72 -6.15 -2.41 3.76
C GLN A 72 -6.78 -1.27 2.97
N ARG A 73 -6.08 -0.79 1.96
CA ARG A 73 -6.60 0.16 0.99
C ARG A 73 -7.40 -0.52 -0.13
N GLY A 74 -7.23 -1.80 -0.31
CA GLY A 74 -7.83 -2.65 -1.35
C GLY A 74 -7.04 -3.93 -1.50
N LEU A 75 -7.11 -4.54 -2.68
CA LEU A 75 -6.29 -5.70 -3.03
C LEU A 75 -4.80 -5.36 -3.02
N ASP A 76 -3.98 -6.40 -3.08
CA ASP A 76 -2.53 -6.25 -3.18
C ASP A 76 -2.13 -5.49 -4.45
N ALA A 77 -0.95 -4.88 -4.41
CA ALA A 77 -0.47 -4.06 -5.50
C ALA A 77 -0.12 -4.92 -6.72
N GLY A 78 -0.65 -4.52 -7.86
CA GLY A 78 -0.33 -5.05 -9.17
C GLY A 78 0.28 -3.98 -10.08
N ILE A 79 0.63 -4.38 -11.28
CA ILE A 79 1.31 -3.55 -12.28
C ILE A 79 0.28 -2.98 -13.24
N PHE A 80 0.23 -1.67 -13.35
CA PHE A 80 -0.57 -0.96 -14.36
C PHE A 80 0.32 -0.31 -15.40
N ASN A 81 -0.09 -0.36 -16.68
CA ASN A 81 0.54 0.42 -17.73
C ASN A 81 -0.41 0.78 -18.88
N SER A 82 0.02 1.73 -19.70
CA SER A 82 -0.73 2.25 -20.84
C SER A 82 -0.36 1.61 -22.18
N LYS A 83 0.64 0.70 -22.23
CA LYS A 83 1.29 0.32 -23.48
C LYS A 83 0.97 -1.10 -23.93
N LYS A 84 1.13 -2.09 -23.04
CA LYS A 84 1.10 -3.50 -23.44
C LYS A 84 0.72 -4.42 -22.29
N PRO A 85 0.21 -5.62 -22.57
CA PRO A 85 0.10 -6.67 -21.56
C PRO A 85 1.46 -6.99 -20.95
N VAL A 86 1.48 -7.35 -19.67
CA VAL A 86 2.67 -7.81 -18.94
C VAL A 86 2.35 -9.19 -18.38
N ALA A 87 2.84 -10.24 -19.04
CA ALA A 87 2.72 -11.62 -18.59
C ALA A 87 4.03 -12.17 -18.03
N THR A 88 5.16 -11.56 -18.38
CA THR A 88 6.50 -11.94 -17.92
C THR A 88 7.26 -10.71 -17.44
N LEU A 89 8.35 -10.91 -16.68
CA LEU A 89 9.21 -9.79 -16.26
C LEU A 89 9.86 -9.08 -17.46
N ASP A 90 10.18 -9.81 -18.53
CA ASP A 90 10.75 -9.25 -19.74
C ASP A 90 9.80 -8.26 -20.42
N ASP A 91 8.49 -8.42 -20.24
CA ASP A 91 7.49 -7.48 -20.74
C ASP A 91 7.56 -6.11 -20.08
N LEU A 92 8.18 -5.99 -18.92
CA LEU A 92 8.42 -4.69 -18.26
C LEU A 92 9.46 -3.85 -19.00
N THR A 93 10.29 -4.48 -19.83
CA THR A 93 11.35 -3.80 -20.58
C THR A 93 10.77 -2.72 -21.49
N GLY A 94 11.36 -1.53 -21.40
CA GLY A 94 10.96 -0.35 -22.18
C GLY A 94 9.79 0.44 -21.56
N LEU A 95 9.18 -0.03 -20.48
CA LEU A 95 8.21 0.76 -19.73
C LEU A 95 8.92 1.76 -18.80
N ARG A 96 8.34 2.94 -18.67
CA ARG A 96 8.76 3.96 -17.70
C ARG A 96 7.75 3.95 -16.55
N MET A 97 8.18 3.52 -15.39
CA MET A 97 7.29 3.33 -14.26
C MET A 97 7.37 4.50 -13.27
N ARG A 98 6.24 4.89 -12.75
CA ARG A 98 6.20 5.79 -11.60
C ARG A 98 6.63 5.05 -10.36
N ALA A 99 7.56 5.60 -9.61
CA ALA A 99 7.90 5.15 -8.28
C ALA A 99 7.26 6.03 -7.19
N LEU A 100 6.92 5.42 -6.07
CA LEU A 100 6.41 6.12 -4.88
C LEU A 100 7.53 6.87 -4.17
N ASP A 101 8.69 6.21 -4.03
CA ASP A 101 9.86 6.67 -3.30
C ASP A 101 11.16 6.04 -3.87
N LYS A 102 12.29 6.34 -3.22
CA LYS A 102 13.60 5.80 -3.62
C LYS A 102 13.70 4.27 -3.46
N GLY A 103 12.98 3.68 -2.50
CA GLY A 103 12.93 2.22 -2.34
C GLY A 103 12.29 1.55 -3.53
N GLN A 104 11.18 2.10 -4.02
CA GLN A 104 10.52 1.58 -5.23
C GLN A 104 11.35 1.84 -6.51
N VAL A 105 12.14 2.92 -6.55
CA VAL A 105 13.13 3.12 -7.64
C VAL A 105 14.16 2.01 -7.63
N ALA A 106 14.73 1.66 -6.48
CA ALA A 106 15.69 0.57 -6.36
C ALA A 106 15.09 -0.77 -6.80
N PHE A 107 13.85 -1.06 -6.39
CA PHE A 107 13.14 -2.26 -6.84
C PHE A 107 13.00 -2.31 -8.38
N PHE A 108 12.56 -1.24 -9.02
CA PHE A 108 12.46 -1.19 -10.48
C PHE A 108 13.84 -1.30 -11.16
N GLN A 109 14.86 -0.71 -10.57
CA GLN A 109 16.23 -0.78 -11.10
C GLN A 109 16.77 -2.21 -11.14
N VAL A 110 16.50 -3.00 -10.10
CA VAL A 110 16.86 -4.43 -10.06
C VAL A 110 16.12 -5.23 -11.14
N LEU A 111 14.87 -4.84 -11.45
CA LEU A 111 14.10 -5.43 -12.56
C LEU A 111 14.53 -4.91 -13.95
N GLY A 112 15.53 -4.03 -14.04
CA GLY A 112 15.92 -3.41 -15.32
C GLY A 112 14.90 -2.42 -15.89
N VAL A 113 13.99 -1.91 -15.05
CA VAL A 113 12.88 -1.05 -15.46
C VAL A 113 13.19 0.41 -15.13
N GLN A 114 13.01 1.30 -16.08
CA GLN A 114 13.16 2.73 -15.85
C GLN A 114 12.06 3.25 -14.95
N SER A 115 12.43 4.03 -13.94
CA SER A 115 11.44 4.63 -13.05
C SER A 115 11.82 6.01 -12.56
N THR A 116 10.80 6.79 -12.20
CA THR A 116 10.98 8.13 -11.61
C THR A 116 9.98 8.36 -10.49
N VAL A 117 10.41 9.09 -9.47
CA VAL A 117 9.51 9.46 -8.36
C VAL A 117 8.56 10.55 -8.84
N VAL A 118 7.25 10.28 -8.72
CA VAL A 118 6.18 11.25 -9.01
C VAL A 118 5.24 11.29 -7.83
N ALA A 119 4.99 12.50 -7.31
CA ALA A 119 4.01 12.72 -6.24
C ALA A 119 2.61 12.27 -6.69
N TRP A 120 1.79 11.71 -5.77
CA TRP A 120 0.50 11.12 -6.17
C TRP A 120 -0.43 12.11 -6.89
N GLY A 121 -0.44 13.38 -6.47
CA GLY A 121 -1.24 14.42 -7.11
C GLY A 121 -0.85 14.73 -8.57
N GLU A 122 0.38 14.39 -8.98
CA GLU A 122 0.93 14.64 -10.31
C GLU A 122 0.83 13.41 -11.24
N VAL A 123 0.37 12.27 -10.73
CA VAL A 123 0.38 11.01 -11.49
C VAL A 123 -0.51 11.08 -12.73
N ALA A 124 -1.70 11.68 -12.62
CA ALA A 124 -2.61 11.82 -13.77
C ALA A 124 -1.94 12.60 -14.92
N ASN A 125 -1.29 13.72 -14.60
CA ASN A 125 -0.56 14.53 -15.56
C ASN A 125 0.64 13.78 -16.15
N ALA A 126 1.40 13.07 -15.31
CA ALA A 126 2.56 12.27 -15.76
C ALA A 126 2.16 11.12 -16.70
N LEU A 127 1.00 10.48 -16.48
CA LEU A 127 0.44 9.47 -17.37
C LEU A 127 -0.04 10.10 -18.69
N GLN A 128 -0.76 11.22 -18.61
CA GLN A 128 -1.31 11.93 -19.76
C GLN A 128 -0.21 12.43 -20.69
N THR A 129 0.87 12.98 -20.13
CA THR A 129 2.01 13.53 -20.89
C THR A 129 3.02 12.47 -21.30
N GLY A 130 2.85 11.23 -20.82
CA GLY A 130 3.77 10.12 -21.12
C GLY A 130 5.13 10.24 -20.42
N ILE A 131 5.24 11.01 -19.33
CA ILE A 131 6.43 11.01 -18.47
C ILE A 131 6.61 9.62 -17.86
N VAL A 132 5.50 8.98 -17.47
CA VAL A 132 5.46 7.58 -17.04
C VAL A 132 4.40 6.83 -17.86
N ASP A 133 4.64 5.55 -18.07
CA ASP A 133 3.73 4.64 -18.77
C ASP A 133 2.83 3.87 -17.80
N GLY A 134 3.19 3.82 -16.52
CA GLY A 134 2.44 3.06 -15.53
C GLY A 134 2.97 3.21 -14.11
N TYR A 135 2.43 2.38 -13.23
CA TYR A 135 2.80 2.31 -11.81
C TYR A 135 2.45 0.96 -11.18
N VAL A 136 2.97 0.73 -9.98
CA VAL A 136 2.54 -0.36 -9.10
C VAL A 136 1.58 0.21 -8.05
N ASN A 137 0.34 -0.25 -8.05
CA ASN A 137 -0.69 0.15 -7.08
C ASN A 137 -1.81 -0.90 -6.99
N PRO A 138 -2.62 -0.86 -5.91
CA PRO A 138 -3.85 -1.63 -5.84
C PRO A 138 -4.87 -1.22 -6.91
N PRO A 139 -5.70 -2.14 -7.40
CA PRO A 139 -6.73 -1.89 -8.41
C PRO A 139 -7.63 -0.70 -8.11
N ASN A 140 -8.11 -0.58 -6.87
CA ASN A 140 -8.99 0.51 -6.46
C ASN A 140 -8.34 1.90 -6.58
N SER A 141 -7.01 2.00 -6.60
CA SER A 141 -6.34 3.28 -6.81
C SER A 141 -6.60 3.82 -8.21
N ALA A 142 -6.45 2.99 -9.25
CA ALA A 142 -6.72 3.38 -10.63
C ALA A 142 -8.19 3.71 -10.88
N LEU A 143 -9.09 2.87 -10.38
CA LEU A 143 -10.54 3.02 -10.56
C LEU A 143 -11.07 4.30 -9.90
N ARG A 144 -10.70 4.54 -8.63
CA ARG A 144 -11.21 5.70 -7.87
C ARG A 144 -10.67 7.05 -8.32
N THR A 145 -9.49 7.09 -8.92
CA THR A 145 -8.88 8.33 -9.39
C THR A 145 -9.09 8.57 -10.89
N GLY A 146 -9.79 7.67 -11.56
CA GLY A 146 -10.02 7.76 -13.00
C GLY A 146 -8.77 7.54 -13.85
N HIS A 147 -7.69 6.97 -13.26
CA HIS A 147 -6.45 6.70 -14.01
C HIS A 147 -6.64 5.63 -15.10
N THR A 148 -7.71 4.84 -15.03
CA THR A 148 -8.11 3.87 -16.07
C THR A 148 -8.39 4.52 -17.43
N GLN A 149 -8.59 5.82 -17.49
CA GLN A 149 -8.64 6.53 -18.78
C GLN A 149 -7.30 6.48 -19.54
N TYR A 150 -6.18 6.39 -18.81
CA TYR A 150 -4.81 6.30 -19.35
C TYR A 150 -4.26 4.87 -19.32
N LEU A 151 -4.51 4.15 -18.23
CA LEU A 151 -3.97 2.82 -17.96
C LEU A 151 -4.91 1.77 -18.54
N LYS A 152 -4.43 1.00 -19.51
CA LYS A 152 -5.25 0.03 -20.26
C LYS A 152 -4.89 -1.42 -19.97
N HIS A 153 -3.80 -1.66 -19.24
CA HIS A 153 -3.34 -2.98 -18.87
C HIS A 153 -3.09 -3.07 -17.37
N TYR A 154 -3.56 -4.15 -16.78
CA TYR A 154 -3.33 -4.48 -15.38
C TYR A 154 -2.83 -5.91 -15.25
N THR A 155 -1.80 -6.11 -14.43
CA THR A 155 -1.27 -7.43 -14.09
C THR A 155 -1.35 -7.62 -12.58
N PRO A 156 -2.15 -8.59 -12.08
CA PRO A 156 -2.25 -8.91 -10.66
C PRO A 156 -1.00 -9.66 -10.20
N ALA A 157 0.03 -8.92 -9.81
CA ALA A 157 1.32 -9.47 -9.41
C ALA A 157 1.44 -9.73 -7.90
N ALA A 158 0.46 -9.29 -7.09
CA ALA A 158 0.45 -9.43 -5.62
C ALA A 158 1.81 -9.07 -4.99
N LEU A 159 2.39 -7.94 -5.41
CA LEU A 159 3.76 -7.54 -5.03
C LEU A 159 3.87 -7.21 -3.55
N ALA A 160 2.87 -6.53 -2.99
CA ALA A 160 2.85 -6.16 -1.59
C ALA A 160 1.41 -5.93 -1.11
N PRO A 161 1.11 -6.21 0.18
CA PRO A 161 -0.15 -5.84 0.78
C PRO A 161 -0.39 -4.34 0.71
N SER A 162 -1.62 -3.94 0.41
CA SER A 162 -2.01 -2.53 0.36
C SER A 162 -2.36 -2.01 1.75
N VAL A 163 -1.36 -1.79 2.60
CA VAL A 163 -1.54 -1.49 4.03
C VAL A 163 -1.68 0.01 4.29
N ARG A 164 -2.58 0.34 5.22
CA ARG A 164 -2.67 1.65 5.88
C ARG A 164 -2.54 1.48 7.38
N ALA A 165 -2.01 2.48 8.06
CA ALA A 165 -1.93 2.53 9.51
C ALA A 165 -3.03 3.43 10.08
N VAL A 166 -3.72 2.94 11.09
CA VAL A 166 -4.51 3.77 12.01
C VAL A 166 -3.52 4.34 13.01
N VAL A 167 -3.16 5.60 12.80
CA VAL A 167 -2.21 6.32 13.67
C VAL A 167 -2.99 7.19 14.62
N VAL A 168 -2.70 7.09 15.91
CA VAL A 168 -3.31 7.91 16.94
C VAL A 168 -2.27 8.84 17.57
N SER A 169 -2.73 9.97 18.11
CA SER A 169 -1.92 10.82 18.96
C SER A 169 -1.61 10.08 20.27
N GLU A 170 -0.34 9.95 20.62
CA GLU A 170 0.06 9.27 21.85
C GLU A 170 -0.39 10.03 23.10
N ASP A 171 -0.26 11.36 23.10
CA ASP A 171 -0.70 12.20 24.23
C ASP A 171 -2.20 12.04 24.50
N TRP A 172 -3.00 12.05 23.43
CA TRP A 172 -4.44 11.80 23.58
C TRP A 172 -4.72 10.36 24.02
N TRP A 173 -4.06 9.37 23.42
CA TRP A 173 -4.27 7.94 23.70
C TRP A 173 -3.92 7.57 25.14
N SER A 174 -2.75 8.04 25.63
CA SER A 174 -2.31 7.80 27.00
C SER A 174 -3.12 8.55 28.03
N GLY A 175 -3.72 9.69 27.67
CA GLY A 175 -4.63 10.47 28.53
C GLY A 175 -6.02 9.88 28.70
N LEU A 176 -6.40 8.86 27.90
CA LEU A 176 -7.71 8.20 28.03
C LEU A 176 -7.76 7.33 29.29
N SER A 177 -8.97 7.22 29.88
CA SER A 177 -9.22 6.17 30.87
C SER A 177 -9.09 4.78 30.23
N ASP A 178 -8.81 3.75 31.04
CA ASP A 178 -8.72 2.37 30.53
C ASP A 178 -10.04 1.93 29.85
N ALA A 179 -11.19 2.37 30.37
CA ALA A 179 -12.51 2.06 29.80
C ALA A 179 -12.69 2.74 28.43
N ASP A 180 -12.32 4.01 28.30
CA ASP A 180 -12.42 4.75 27.02
C ASP A 180 -11.44 4.17 25.99
N ARG A 181 -10.20 3.87 26.41
CA ARG A 181 -9.19 3.23 25.55
C ARG A 181 -9.68 1.88 25.03
N ALA A 182 -10.25 1.04 25.88
CA ALA A 182 -10.82 -0.24 25.50
C ALA A 182 -12.00 -0.07 24.52
N THR A 183 -12.85 0.92 24.74
CA THR A 183 -13.97 1.23 23.85
C THR A 183 -13.49 1.67 22.46
N ILE A 184 -12.50 2.56 22.41
CA ILE A 184 -11.94 3.04 21.14
C ILE A 184 -11.18 1.92 20.42
N GLN A 185 -10.39 1.11 21.14
CA GLN A 185 -9.71 -0.04 20.55
C GLN A 185 -10.73 -1.03 19.96
N SER A 186 -11.82 -1.33 20.66
CA SER A 186 -12.89 -2.19 20.15
C SER A 186 -13.52 -1.62 18.87
N ALA A 187 -13.71 -0.31 18.78
CA ALA A 187 -14.22 0.34 17.57
C ALA A 187 -13.21 0.26 16.41
N ILE A 188 -11.92 0.43 16.68
CA ILE A 188 -10.83 0.26 15.70
C ILE A 188 -10.80 -1.18 15.18
N ASP A 189 -10.90 -2.16 16.07
CA ASP A 189 -10.90 -3.59 15.73
C ASP A 189 -12.13 -3.97 14.88
N ALA A 190 -13.30 -3.49 15.24
CA ALA A 190 -14.53 -3.67 14.45
C ALA A 190 -14.41 -3.02 13.06
N GLY A 191 -13.86 -1.81 13.00
CA GLY A 191 -13.58 -1.11 11.74
C GLY A 191 -12.57 -1.85 10.87
N THR A 192 -11.55 -2.43 11.48
CA THR A 192 -10.55 -3.25 10.79
C THR A 192 -11.16 -4.54 10.23
N ALA A 193 -11.99 -5.22 11.01
CA ALA A 193 -12.71 -6.42 10.55
C ALA A 193 -13.67 -6.08 9.38
N ALA A 194 -14.42 -4.98 9.48
CA ALA A 194 -15.28 -4.51 8.40
C ALA A 194 -14.49 -4.15 7.15
N ASN A 195 -13.30 -3.56 7.30
CA ASN A 195 -12.41 -3.26 6.20
C ASN A 195 -11.92 -4.54 5.49
N ARG A 196 -11.58 -5.61 6.22
CA ARG A 196 -11.19 -6.90 5.64
C ARG A 196 -12.34 -7.51 4.83
N ALA A 197 -13.55 -7.52 5.38
CA ALA A 197 -14.75 -8.00 4.69
C ALA A 197 -15.05 -7.20 3.42
N TRP A 198 -14.92 -5.86 3.49
CA TRP A 198 -15.09 -5.00 2.32
C TRP A 198 -14.06 -5.30 1.22
N VAL A 199 -12.79 -5.48 1.57
CA VAL A 199 -11.74 -5.81 0.57
C VAL A 199 -12.05 -7.13 -0.11
N GLN A 200 -12.52 -8.13 0.63
CA GLN A 200 -12.89 -9.43 0.08
C GLN A 200 -14.11 -9.35 -0.86
N ASP A 201 -15.17 -8.64 -0.46
CA ASP A 201 -16.34 -8.39 -1.32
C ASP A 201 -15.94 -7.62 -2.59
N TRP A 202 -15.11 -6.59 -2.43
CA TRP A 202 -14.65 -5.78 -3.54
C TRP A 202 -13.77 -6.56 -4.52
N SER A 203 -13.00 -7.53 -4.04
CA SER A 203 -12.15 -8.38 -4.89
C SER A 203 -12.95 -9.13 -5.95
N GLY A 204 -14.14 -9.60 -5.61
CA GLY A 204 -15.05 -10.25 -6.55
C GLY A 204 -15.64 -9.33 -7.64
N LYS A 205 -15.50 -8.01 -7.48
CA LYS A 205 -16.07 -7.00 -8.41
C LYS A 205 -15.03 -6.39 -9.34
N VAL A 206 -13.74 -6.55 -9.05
CA VAL A 206 -12.65 -5.86 -9.74
C VAL A 206 -12.63 -6.15 -11.24
N GLN A 207 -12.83 -7.41 -11.61
CA GLN A 207 -12.83 -7.80 -13.03
C GLN A 207 -13.92 -7.04 -13.81
N ALA A 208 -15.15 -7.04 -13.32
CA ALA A 208 -16.26 -6.33 -13.98
C ALA A 208 -15.99 -4.81 -14.07
N LEU A 209 -15.42 -4.22 -13.03
CA LEU A 209 -15.06 -2.79 -13.02
C LEU A 209 -13.93 -2.47 -14.03
N PHE A 210 -13.01 -3.39 -14.24
CA PHE A 210 -11.98 -3.24 -15.27
C PHE A 210 -12.54 -3.40 -16.67
N ASP A 211 -13.45 -4.36 -16.89
CA ASP A 211 -14.12 -4.53 -18.17
C ASP A 211 -14.89 -3.27 -18.57
N GLU A 212 -15.65 -2.67 -17.62
CA GLU A 212 -16.33 -1.38 -17.83
C GLU A 212 -15.37 -0.23 -18.13
N ALA A 213 -14.20 -0.22 -17.50
CA ALA A 213 -13.17 0.81 -17.69
C ALA A 213 -12.30 0.58 -18.93
N GLY A 214 -12.49 -0.53 -19.65
CA GLY A 214 -11.67 -0.92 -20.79
C GLY A 214 -10.22 -1.21 -20.41
N VAL A 215 -10.00 -1.86 -19.26
CA VAL A 215 -8.69 -2.30 -18.77
C VAL A 215 -8.57 -3.81 -18.98
N THR A 216 -7.56 -4.20 -19.75
CA THR A 216 -7.26 -5.63 -19.97
C THR A 216 -6.46 -6.17 -18.78
N VAL A 217 -6.94 -7.25 -18.17
CA VAL A 217 -6.23 -7.99 -17.13
C VAL A 217 -5.39 -9.09 -17.76
N THR A 218 -4.13 -9.17 -17.38
CA THR A 218 -3.19 -10.19 -17.85
C THR A 218 -2.51 -10.84 -16.66
N GLU A 219 -2.71 -12.12 -16.45
CA GLU A 219 -2.04 -12.86 -15.38
C GLU A 219 -0.55 -13.03 -15.68
N LEU A 220 0.28 -13.04 -14.63
CA LEU A 220 1.67 -13.44 -14.77
C LEU A 220 1.77 -14.92 -15.14
N ALA A 221 2.67 -15.23 -16.05
CA ALA A 221 2.98 -16.61 -16.38
C ALA A 221 3.52 -17.37 -15.14
N PRO A 222 3.29 -18.68 -15.05
CA PRO A 222 3.79 -19.48 -13.93
C PRO A 222 5.30 -19.30 -13.73
N GLY A 223 5.73 -19.08 -12.49
CA GLY A 223 7.14 -18.89 -12.13
C GLY A 223 7.67 -17.46 -12.26
N GLU A 224 6.95 -16.55 -12.91
CA GLU A 224 7.42 -15.17 -13.07
C GLU A 224 7.43 -14.39 -11.74
N ARG A 225 6.44 -14.64 -10.87
CA ARG A 225 6.41 -14.02 -9.55
C ARG A 225 7.56 -14.49 -8.66
N GLU A 226 7.89 -15.76 -8.75
CA GLU A 226 9.00 -16.38 -7.98
C GLU A 226 10.36 -15.83 -8.39
N LYS A 227 10.54 -15.43 -9.64
CA LYS A 227 11.78 -14.77 -10.10
C LYS A 227 12.01 -13.40 -9.43
N MET A 228 10.95 -12.76 -8.94
CA MET A 228 11.07 -11.47 -8.24
C MET A 228 11.46 -11.64 -6.77
N LEU A 229 11.30 -12.83 -6.15
CA LEU A 229 11.59 -13.07 -4.73
C LEU A 229 13.06 -12.79 -4.35
N PRO A 230 14.07 -13.27 -5.10
CA PRO A 230 15.47 -13.00 -4.77
C PRO A 230 15.86 -11.52 -4.89
N LEU A 231 15.01 -10.72 -5.54
CA LEU A 231 15.30 -9.30 -5.80
C LEU A 231 14.84 -8.40 -4.64
N SER A 232 14.20 -8.95 -3.63
CA SER A 232 13.75 -8.25 -2.43
C SER A 232 14.72 -8.36 -1.24
N GLU A 233 15.79 -9.15 -1.37
CA GLU A 233 16.89 -9.30 -0.43
C GLU A 233 17.96 -8.20 -0.64
#